data_b793f2d64e0ff0cbd73ba01e0ddf8859
#
_entry.id   b793f2d64e0ff0cbd73ba01e0ddf8859
#
_cell.length_a   1.000
_cell.length_b   1.000
_cell.length_c   1.000
_cell.angle_alpha   90.00
_cell.angle_beta   90.00
_cell.angle_gamma   90.00
#
_symmetry.space_group_name_H-M   'P 1'
#
loop_
_entity.id
_entity.type
_entity.pdbx_description
1 polymer ?
#
loop_
_entity_poly.entity_id
_entity_poly.type
_entity_poly.pdbx_seq_one_letter_code
_entity_poly.pdbx_strand_id
1 'polypeptide(L)'
;LPEIWGQVEKDLLEASNLLPEEWTGAEKGRITKGAAKALLARAYMQQHLWEKAKEQLYWLVEGEGKKYYGLVDNYKHNFSHLTENNIESVFEIQFSDALNGGESDDKGATNGHQRSIIFGLSGIGFRDGLARPWLVDEYKKERTIDGKLDPRLRVSLLYKDVATDFPDEETGKFYGKTWAEGKWGNDVYYRKYSRDDFRTTEDRHSQLNFRVIRYADVLLMYAECLNELGNTEDAYTYVNMVRARAQMRPLQEAYPEIGNDKQKFLSRLQTERALELNGECVRWFDIKRWELYNTPEGLAALIARDPDYKNFVVGVSHRQPLPSNEVANNPNICLLYTSDAADEAR
;
A
#
# COMPACT_ATOMS: atom_id res chain seq x y z
N LEU A 1 -18.66 -6.61 -17.16
CA LEU A 1 -17.32 -6.43 -16.61
C LEU A 1 -16.21 -6.35 -17.71
N PRO A 2 -16.20 -7.22 -18.76
CA PRO A 2 -15.20 -7.10 -19.85
C PRO A 2 -15.19 -5.73 -20.54
N GLU A 3 -16.35 -5.15 -20.78
CA GLU A 3 -16.48 -3.82 -21.39
C GLU A 3 -15.82 -2.72 -20.55
N ILE A 4 -15.96 -2.79 -19.21
CA ILE A 4 -15.32 -1.84 -18.29
C ILE A 4 -13.81 -1.99 -18.37
N TRP A 5 -13.28 -3.23 -18.32
CA TRP A 5 -11.85 -3.46 -18.47
C TRP A 5 -11.31 -2.98 -19.82
N GLY A 6 -12.06 -3.21 -20.91
CA GLY A 6 -11.71 -2.71 -22.24
C GLY A 6 -11.63 -1.18 -22.30
N GLN A 7 -12.53 -0.47 -21.61
CA GLN A 7 -12.47 0.99 -21.52
C GLN A 7 -11.27 1.46 -20.69
N VAL A 8 -11.02 0.84 -19.53
CA VAL A 8 -9.86 1.15 -18.68
C VAL A 8 -8.54 0.95 -19.44
N GLU A 9 -8.41 -0.17 -20.17
CA GLU A 9 -7.24 -0.44 -21.00
C GLU A 9 -7.05 0.64 -22.07
N LYS A 10 -8.11 0.99 -22.81
CA LYS A 10 -8.08 2.01 -23.85
C LYS A 10 -7.66 3.37 -23.30
N ASP A 11 -8.29 3.83 -22.21
CA ASP A 11 -8.02 5.15 -21.64
C ASP A 11 -6.59 5.26 -21.12
N LEU A 12 -6.08 4.21 -20.46
CA LEU A 12 -4.72 4.20 -19.92
C LEU A 12 -3.65 4.03 -21.00
N LEU A 13 -3.92 3.29 -22.08
CA LEU A 13 -3.03 3.24 -23.24
C LEU A 13 -2.95 4.60 -23.92
N GLU A 14 -4.07 5.26 -24.15
CA GLU A 14 -4.11 6.60 -24.72
C GLU A 14 -3.37 7.61 -23.82
N ALA A 15 -3.64 7.58 -22.52
CA ALA A 15 -2.94 8.41 -21.54
C ALA A 15 -1.42 8.18 -21.58
N SER A 16 -0.97 6.93 -21.66
CA SER A 16 0.47 6.60 -21.72
C SER A 16 1.17 7.11 -22.99
N ASN A 17 0.41 7.34 -24.06
CA ASN A 17 0.94 7.90 -25.30
C ASN A 17 0.95 9.44 -25.31
N LEU A 18 0.00 10.07 -24.64
CA LEU A 18 -0.18 11.53 -24.65
C LEU A 18 0.57 12.24 -23.51
N LEU A 19 0.73 11.58 -22.36
CA LEU A 19 1.37 12.19 -21.18
C LEU A 19 2.89 12.27 -21.36
N PRO A 20 3.51 13.35 -20.83
CA PRO A 20 4.96 13.48 -20.82
C PRO A 20 5.57 12.48 -19.82
N GLU A 21 6.86 12.25 -19.98
CA GLU A 21 7.63 11.38 -19.10
C GLU A 21 7.89 12.03 -17.74
N GLU A 22 8.02 13.35 -17.72
CA GLU A 22 8.28 14.17 -16.52
C GLU A 22 7.58 15.54 -16.64
N TRP A 23 7.18 16.07 -15.49
CA TRP A 23 6.74 17.45 -15.32
C TRP A 23 7.76 18.22 -14.47
N THR A 24 8.04 19.48 -14.84
CA THR A 24 9.00 20.33 -14.14
C THR A 24 8.36 21.63 -13.66
N GLY A 25 9.05 22.34 -12.76
CA GLY A 25 8.59 23.63 -12.25
C GLY A 25 7.23 23.54 -11.54
N ALA A 26 6.31 24.45 -11.88
CA ALA A 26 4.97 24.54 -11.27
C ALA A 26 4.05 23.33 -11.62
N GLU A 27 4.39 22.56 -12.64
CA GLU A 27 3.61 21.41 -13.09
C GLU A 27 4.05 20.10 -12.42
N LYS A 28 5.10 20.13 -11.59
CA LYS A 28 5.59 18.94 -10.86
C LYS A 28 4.47 18.39 -9.98
N GLY A 29 4.29 17.06 -10.02
CA GLY A 29 3.22 16.36 -9.30
C GLY A 29 1.99 16.03 -10.15
N ARG A 30 1.92 16.51 -11.40
CA ARG A 30 0.91 16.04 -12.36
C ARG A 30 1.19 14.61 -12.81
N ILE A 31 0.15 13.95 -13.30
CA ILE A 31 0.22 12.57 -13.81
C ILE A 31 1.18 12.50 -15.00
N THR A 32 2.08 11.51 -14.98
CA THR A 32 3.08 11.24 -16.01
C THR A 32 2.75 9.98 -16.81
N LYS A 33 3.46 9.77 -17.92
CA LYS A 33 3.45 8.50 -18.67
C LYS A 33 3.70 7.29 -17.77
N GLY A 34 4.67 7.39 -16.85
CA GLY A 34 4.98 6.30 -15.91
C GLY A 34 3.83 5.97 -14.96
N ALA A 35 3.10 6.99 -14.49
CA ALA A 35 1.90 6.78 -13.68
C ALA A 35 0.81 6.04 -14.45
N ALA A 36 0.54 6.43 -15.72
CA ALA A 36 -0.42 5.75 -16.58
C ALA A 36 -0.02 4.28 -16.83
N LYS A 37 1.26 4.02 -17.16
CA LYS A 37 1.78 2.67 -17.37
C LYS A 37 1.70 1.79 -16.11
N ALA A 38 2.07 2.31 -14.96
CA ALA A 38 1.99 1.58 -13.69
C ALA A 38 0.54 1.24 -13.31
N LEU A 39 -0.39 2.17 -13.54
CA LEU A 39 -1.81 1.93 -13.30
C LEU A 39 -2.39 0.90 -14.28
N LEU A 40 -1.99 0.96 -15.56
CA LEU A 40 -2.38 -0.02 -16.57
C LEU A 40 -1.85 -1.42 -16.20
N ALA A 41 -0.61 -1.52 -15.73
CA ALA A 41 -0.05 -2.77 -15.23
C ALA A 41 -0.87 -3.34 -14.07
N ARG A 42 -1.27 -2.52 -13.08
CA ARG A 42 -2.19 -2.94 -12.01
C ARG A 42 -3.51 -3.48 -12.57
N ALA A 43 -4.09 -2.81 -13.58
CA ALA A 43 -5.33 -3.26 -14.21
C ALA A 43 -5.16 -4.61 -14.92
N TYR A 44 -4.04 -4.84 -15.59
CA TYR A 44 -3.71 -6.14 -16.20
C TYR A 44 -3.48 -7.23 -15.16
N MET A 45 -2.77 -6.92 -14.05
CA MET A 45 -2.54 -7.87 -12.96
C MET A 45 -3.85 -8.32 -12.30
N GLN A 46 -4.85 -7.43 -12.15
CA GLN A 46 -6.16 -7.79 -11.62
C GLN A 46 -6.92 -8.78 -12.55
N GLN A 47 -6.53 -8.86 -13.81
CA GLN A 47 -7.09 -9.76 -14.82
C GLN A 47 -6.16 -10.94 -15.11
N HIS A 48 -5.05 -11.10 -14.40
CA HIS A 48 -4.00 -12.11 -14.59
C HIS A 48 -3.37 -12.07 -16.01
N LEU A 49 -3.36 -10.90 -16.64
CA LEU A 49 -2.75 -10.68 -17.95
C LEU A 49 -1.25 -10.33 -17.79
N TRP A 50 -0.47 -11.30 -17.30
CA TRP A 50 0.89 -11.12 -16.79
C TRP A 50 1.87 -10.58 -17.83
N GLU A 51 1.81 -11.04 -19.10
CA GLU A 51 2.68 -10.53 -20.16
C GLU A 51 2.40 -9.05 -20.47
N LYS A 52 1.11 -8.65 -20.54
CA LYS A 52 0.75 -7.25 -20.76
C LYS A 52 1.19 -6.37 -19.58
N ALA A 53 1.02 -6.85 -18.35
CA ALA A 53 1.47 -6.15 -17.15
C ALA A 53 2.98 -5.97 -17.14
N LYS A 54 3.74 -7.04 -17.42
CA LYS A 54 5.20 -7.03 -17.50
C LYS A 54 5.71 -6.00 -18.51
N GLU A 55 5.09 -5.93 -19.69
CA GLU A 55 5.46 -4.96 -20.74
C GLU A 55 5.38 -3.51 -20.25
N GLN A 56 4.27 -3.16 -19.57
CA GLN A 56 4.12 -1.80 -19.03
C GLN A 56 5.12 -1.50 -17.92
N LEU A 57 5.35 -2.46 -17.02
CA LEU A 57 6.33 -2.30 -15.91
C LEU A 57 7.77 -2.30 -16.41
N TYR A 58 8.07 -3.05 -17.48
CA TYR A 58 9.41 -3.07 -18.11
C TYR A 58 9.85 -1.65 -18.49
N TRP A 59 8.96 -0.84 -19.03
CA TRP A 59 9.29 0.54 -19.38
C TRP A 59 9.80 1.35 -18.18
N LEU A 60 9.21 1.15 -16.98
CA LEU A 60 9.63 1.84 -15.75
C LEU A 60 10.92 1.27 -15.16
N VAL A 61 11.13 -0.05 -15.28
CA VAL A 61 12.17 -0.77 -14.52
C VAL A 61 13.45 -0.95 -15.33
N GLU A 62 13.34 -1.32 -16.61
CA GLU A 62 14.47 -1.63 -17.49
C GLU A 62 14.51 -0.77 -18.77
N GLY A 63 13.36 -0.17 -19.14
CA GLY A 63 13.22 0.63 -20.35
C GLY A 63 13.58 2.10 -20.14
N GLU A 64 13.07 2.96 -21.03
CA GLU A 64 13.36 4.39 -21.06
C GLU A 64 12.94 5.15 -19.79
N GLY A 65 11.92 4.66 -19.09
CA GLY A 65 11.43 5.24 -17.85
C GLY A 65 12.35 5.08 -16.65
N LYS A 66 13.27 4.12 -16.69
CA LYS A 66 14.21 3.81 -15.60
C LYS A 66 14.99 5.04 -15.09
N LYS A 67 15.28 5.99 -15.96
CA LYS A 67 16.01 7.22 -15.60
C LYS A 67 15.21 8.20 -14.73
N TYR A 68 13.87 8.06 -14.67
CA TYR A 68 13.00 8.96 -13.92
C TYR A 68 12.61 8.41 -12.54
N TYR A 69 12.82 7.11 -12.31
CA TYR A 69 12.34 6.43 -11.10
C TYR A 69 13.45 5.63 -10.43
N GLY A 70 13.40 5.56 -9.10
CA GLY A 70 14.35 4.82 -8.29
C GLY A 70 13.84 4.67 -6.86
N LEU A 71 14.52 3.88 -6.04
CA LEU A 71 14.26 3.82 -4.61
C LEU A 71 14.97 4.98 -3.91
N VAL A 72 14.31 5.61 -2.93
CA VAL A 72 15.01 6.53 -2.02
C VAL A 72 15.82 5.72 -1.02
N ASP A 73 16.99 6.22 -0.63
CA ASP A 73 17.86 5.54 0.34
C ASP A 73 17.22 5.44 1.71
N ASN A 74 16.57 6.50 2.15
CA ASN A 74 15.85 6.51 3.43
C ASN A 74 14.35 6.30 3.21
N TYR A 75 13.85 5.15 3.68
CA TYR A 75 12.44 4.78 3.58
C TYR A 75 11.47 5.85 4.10
N LYS A 76 11.83 6.56 5.18
CA LYS A 76 11.01 7.62 5.77
C LYS A 76 10.73 8.77 4.79
N HIS A 77 11.61 9.01 3.81
CA HIS A 77 11.43 10.06 2.82
C HIS A 77 10.17 9.86 1.95
N ASN A 78 9.63 8.65 1.89
CA ASN A 78 8.36 8.40 1.22
C ASN A 78 7.14 8.94 1.98
N PHE A 79 7.30 9.29 3.25
CA PHE A 79 6.18 9.67 4.14
C PHE A 79 6.41 11.00 4.84
N SER A 80 7.24 11.87 4.25
CA SER A 80 7.55 13.20 4.77
C SER A 80 7.12 14.27 3.79
N HIS A 81 6.51 15.34 4.30
CA HIS A 81 6.14 16.52 3.53
C HIS A 81 7.35 17.31 3.00
N LEU A 82 8.55 17.05 3.55
CA LEU A 82 9.80 17.69 3.12
C LEU A 82 10.42 17.04 1.87
N THR A 83 9.95 15.86 1.51
CA THR A 83 10.56 15.03 0.44
C THR A 83 9.52 14.49 -0.53
N GLU A 84 8.47 15.25 -0.75
CA GLU A 84 7.41 14.92 -1.70
C GLU A 84 7.89 14.97 -3.15
N ASN A 85 7.19 14.25 -4.03
CA ASN A 85 7.54 14.12 -5.44
C ASN A 85 9.01 13.72 -5.64
N ASN A 86 9.52 12.83 -4.80
CA ASN A 86 10.88 12.30 -4.90
C ASN A 86 10.98 11.23 -6.00
N ILE A 87 12.18 10.71 -6.23
CA ILE A 87 12.46 9.74 -7.30
C ILE A 87 11.68 8.41 -7.16
N GLU A 88 11.23 8.05 -5.96
CA GLU A 88 10.41 6.87 -5.73
C GLU A 88 8.92 7.11 -6.01
N SER A 89 8.48 8.36 -6.09
CA SER A 89 7.09 8.70 -6.38
C SER A 89 6.77 8.51 -7.85
N VAL A 90 5.96 7.52 -8.16
CA VAL A 90 5.42 7.33 -9.52
C VAL A 90 4.14 8.13 -9.69
N PHE A 91 3.30 8.17 -8.66
CA PHE A 91 2.12 9.02 -8.60
C PHE A 91 1.75 9.38 -7.17
N GLU A 92 1.60 10.69 -6.90
CA GLU A 92 1.13 11.24 -5.64
C GLU A 92 -0.08 12.13 -5.86
N ILE A 93 -1.05 12.07 -4.94
CA ILE A 93 -2.08 13.10 -4.83
C ILE A 93 -1.50 14.22 -3.98
N GLN A 94 -1.51 15.43 -4.55
CA GLN A 94 -0.92 16.61 -3.92
C GLN A 94 -1.87 17.20 -2.87
N PHE A 95 -1.37 17.43 -1.65
CA PHE A 95 -2.09 18.04 -0.56
C PHE A 95 -1.32 19.26 -0.04
N SER A 96 -2.02 20.18 0.64
CA SER A 96 -1.43 21.38 1.21
C SER A 96 -2.21 21.83 2.44
N ASP A 97 -1.51 22.42 3.41
CA ASP A 97 -2.10 23.13 4.54
C ASP A 97 -2.21 24.66 4.31
N ALA A 98 -1.81 25.13 3.11
CA ALA A 98 -1.74 26.55 2.78
C ALA A 98 -3.10 27.27 2.77
N LEU A 99 -4.19 26.53 2.64
CA LEU A 99 -5.55 27.05 2.80
C LEU A 99 -6.11 26.49 4.11
N ASN A 100 -6.66 27.33 4.94
CA ASN A 100 -7.41 26.97 6.15
C ASN A 100 -8.70 26.24 5.75
N GLY A 101 -8.56 25.13 5.05
CA GLY A 101 -9.65 24.28 4.68
C GLY A 101 -10.23 23.65 5.93
N GLY A 102 -11.39 24.15 6.34
CA GLY A 102 -12.22 23.48 7.33
C GLY A 102 -12.80 22.20 6.76
N GLU A 103 -13.30 21.36 7.64
CA GLU A 103 -14.32 20.42 7.25
C GLU A 103 -15.42 21.18 6.60
N SER A 104 -15.67 20.84 5.41
CA SER A 104 -16.85 21.18 4.67
C SER A 104 -17.36 22.57 4.72
N ASP A 105 -18.14 22.58 3.94
CA ASP A 105 -19.45 23.09 3.69
C ASP A 105 -19.50 24.59 3.61
N ASP A 106 -18.73 25.33 4.34
CA ASP A 106 -18.99 26.76 4.41
C ASP A 106 -17.79 27.70 4.28
N LYS A 107 -16.55 27.24 4.27
CA LYS A 107 -15.41 28.19 4.40
C LYS A 107 -14.19 27.88 3.53
N GLY A 108 -14.38 27.41 2.34
CA GLY A 108 -13.29 27.23 1.39
C GLY A 108 -12.80 25.80 1.29
N ALA A 109 -12.34 25.42 0.10
CA ALA A 109 -11.86 24.10 -0.18
C ALA A 109 -10.66 23.74 0.71
N THR A 110 -10.75 22.64 1.44
CA THR A 110 -9.60 22.09 2.14
C THR A 110 -8.70 21.38 1.14
N ASN A 111 -7.44 21.75 1.11
CA ASN A 111 -6.42 21.07 0.31
C ASN A 111 -5.65 20.03 1.13
N GLY A 112 -6.00 19.83 2.40
CA GLY A 112 -5.46 18.82 3.28
C GLY A 112 -6.28 17.53 3.27
N HIS A 113 -5.68 16.43 3.73
CA HIS A 113 -6.38 15.16 3.88
C HIS A 113 -6.55 14.77 5.35
N GLN A 114 -7.47 13.82 5.61
CA GLN A 114 -7.83 13.39 6.96
C GLN A 114 -7.14 12.09 7.43
N ARG A 115 -6.20 11.51 6.69
CA ARG A 115 -5.58 10.22 7.06
C ARG A 115 -4.90 10.25 8.42
N SER A 116 -4.17 11.33 8.69
CA SER A 116 -3.43 11.47 9.95
C SER A 116 -4.33 11.41 11.17
N ILE A 117 -5.50 12.08 11.12
CA ILE A 117 -6.44 12.06 12.25
C ILE A 117 -7.28 10.77 12.28
N ILE A 118 -7.69 10.24 11.11
CA ILE A 118 -8.50 9.00 11.03
C ILE A 118 -7.74 7.82 11.64
N PHE A 119 -6.47 7.63 11.28
CA PHE A 119 -5.62 6.53 11.76
C PHE A 119 -4.81 6.90 13.02
N GLY A 120 -4.97 8.14 13.52
CA GLY A 120 -4.24 8.67 14.66
C GLY A 120 -4.49 7.92 15.96
N LEU A 121 -3.52 8.04 16.89
CA LEU A 121 -3.56 7.39 18.18
C LEU A 121 -4.78 7.84 19.00
N SER A 122 -5.28 6.98 19.88
CA SER A 122 -6.40 7.30 20.77
C SER A 122 -6.12 8.57 21.56
N GLY A 123 -7.06 9.51 21.54
CA GLY A 123 -6.93 10.82 22.21
C GLY A 123 -6.02 11.82 21.47
N ILE A 124 -5.50 11.46 20.30
CA ILE A 124 -4.83 12.32 19.32
C ILE A 124 -5.65 12.37 18.02
N GLY A 125 -6.16 11.22 17.58
CA GLY A 125 -7.02 11.05 16.43
C GLY A 125 -8.19 10.12 16.73
N PHE A 126 -8.86 9.62 15.68
CA PHE A 126 -10.10 8.84 15.79
C PHE A 126 -9.87 7.36 16.06
N ARG A 127 -8.65 6.85 15.88
CA ARG A 127 -8.33 5.44 16.04
C ARG A 127 -9.11 4.52 15.07
N ASP A 128 -9.52 5.03 13.93
CA ASP A 128 -10.22 4.24 12.91
C ASP A 128 -9.21 3.45 12.08
N GLY A 129 -9.26 2.14 12.13
CA GLY A 129 -8.35 1.27 11.36
C GLY A 129 -6.98 1.08 12.00
N LEU A 130 -6.90 0.15 12.94
CA LEU A 130 -5.65 -0.30 13.55
C LEU A 130 -4.91 -1.29 12.64
N ALA A 131 -3.59 -1.26 12.68
CA ALA A 131 -2.77 -2.31 12.11
C ALA A 131 -2.90 -3.60 12.95
N ARG A 132 -2.81 -4.75 12.30
CA ARG A 132 -2.86 -6.03 13.00
C ARG A 132 -1.48 -6.38 13.60
N PRO A 133 -1.43 -6.91 14.84
CA PRO A 133 -0.17 -7.21 15.55
C PRO A 133 0.79 -8.12 14.76
N TRP A 134 0.27 -9.05 13.95
CA TRP A 134 1.11 -9.94 13.14
C TRP A 134 2.12 -9.20 12.25
N LEU A 135 1.85 -7.94 11.87
CA LEU A 135 2.79 -7.14 11.09
C LEU A 135 4.05 -6.83 11.90
N VAL A 136 3.90 -6.46 13.18
CA VAL A 136 5.04 -6.22 14.09
C VAL A 136 5.84 -7.52 14.25
N ASP A 137 5.14 -8.64 14.49
CA ASP A 137 5.77 -9.94 14.64
C ASP A 137 6.52 -10.38 13.38
N GLU A 138 5.93 -10.13 12.19
CA GLU A 138 6.56 -10.48 10.92
C GLU A 138 7.83 -9.68 10.66
N TYR A 139 7.83 -8.36 10.92
CA TYR A 139 9.03 -7.52 10.84
C TYR A 139 10.14 -7.98 11.78
N LYS A 140 9.79 -8.52 12.96
CA LYS A 140 10.75 -8.98 13.96
C LYS A 140 11.36 -10.36 13.69
N LYS A 141 10.82 -11.12 12.74
CA LYS A 141 11.32 -12.47 12.39
C LYS A 141 12.70 -12.45 11.77
N GLU A 142 13.02 -11.43 11.02
CA GLU A 142 14.28 -11.31 10.31
C GLU A 142 15.08 -10.11 10.82
N ARG A 143 16.40 -10.17 10.67
CA ARG A 143 17.31 -9.09 11.02
C ARG A 143 18.01 -8.56 9.79
N THR A 144 18.38 -7.27 9.84
CA THR A 144 19.24 -6.65 8.84
C THR A 144 20.60 -7.37 8.75
N ILE A 145 21.38 -7.05 7.73
CA ILE A 145 22.75 -7.55 7.58
C ILE A 145 23.59 -7.26 8.85
N ASP A 146 23.34 -6.12 9.51
CA ASP A 146 24.03 -5.71 10.73
C ASP A 146 23.38 -6.23 12.04
N GLY A 147 22.42 -7.16 11.92
CA GLY A 147 21.76 -7.78 13.08
C GLY A 147 20.69 -6.92 13.77
N LYS A 148 20.34 -5.75 13.22
CA LYS A 148 19.30 -4.87 13.73
C LYS A 148 17.89 -5.31 13.26
N LEU A 149 16.87 -4.70 13.83
CA LEU A 149 15.50 -4.85 13.34
C LEU A 149 15.33 -4.18 11.97
N ASP A 150 14.36 -4.66 11.19
CA ASP A 150 13.98 -4.04 9.92
C ASP A 150 13.60 -2.56 10.14
N PRO A 151 14.34 -1.60 9.56
CA PRO A 151 14.12 -0.17 9.81
C PRO A 151 12.77 0.33 9.30
N ARG A 152 12.11 -0.43 8.40
CA ARG A 152 10.77 -0.09 7.91
C ARG A 152 9.71 -0.21 9.02
N LEU A 153 9.94 -1.05 10.03
CA LEU A 153 8.99 -1.27 11.14
C LEU A 153 8.66 0.04 11.85
N ARG A 154 9.68 0.78 12.32
CA ARG A 154 9.46 2.03 13.06
C ARG A 154 8.86 3.16 12.22
N VAL A 155 9.10 3.14 10.90
CA VAL A 155 8.52 4.13 9.98
C VAL A 155 7.07 3.81 9.66
N SER A 156 6.72 2.53 9.65
CA SER A 156 5.39 2.05 9.26
C SER A 156 4.39 2.01 10.39
N LEU A 157 4.86 1.68 11.62
CA LEU A 157 3.98 1.35 12.74
C LEU A 157 4.44 2.02 14.05
N LEU A 158 3.44 2.46 14.84
CA LEU A 158 3.60 2.82 16.24
C LEU A 158 2.99 1.72 17.11
N TYR A 159 3.75 1.22 18.06
CA TYR A 159 3.37 0.16 19.00
C TYR A 159 4.12 0.32 20.31
N LYS A 160 3.69 -0.41 21.35
CA LYS A 160 4.16 -0.22 22.74
C LYS A 160 5.68 -0.21 22.89
N ASP A 161 6.37 -1.11 22.20
CA ASP A 161 7.80 -1.34 22.41
C ASP A 161 8.68 -0.64 21.34
N VAL A 162 8.11 0.22 20.48
CA VAL A 162 8.86 0.84 19.38
C VAL A 162 10.09 1.62 19.84
N ALA A 163 10.01 2.33 20.95
CA ALA A 163 11.14 3.08 21.49
C ALA A 163 12.21 2.16 22.12
N THR A 164 11.83 0.99 22.63
CA THR A 164 12.76 -0.02 23.13
C THR A 164 13.44 -0.77 22.00
N ASP A 165 12.70 -1.04 20.94
CA ASP A 165 13.18 -1.74 19.75
C ASP A 165 14.13 -0.86 18.91
N PHE A 166 13.97 0.46 18.96
CA PHE A 166 14.76 1.45 18.21
C PHE A 166 15.26 2.58 19.11
N PRO A 167 16.12 2.28 20.12
CA PRO A 167 16.51 3.25 21.14
C PRO A 167 17.34 4.43 20.61
N ASP A 168 18.03 4.26 19.50
CA ASP A 168 18.88 5.30 18.91
C ASP A 168 18.08 6.28 18.03
N GLU A 169 16.91 5.83 17.52
CA GLU A 169 16.10 6.57 16.57
C GLU A 169 14.80 7.14 17.16
N GLU A 170 14.34 6.61 18.32
CA GLU A 170 13.08 7.01 18.93
C GLU A 170 13.28 7.65 20.28
N THR A 171 12.66 8.80 20.49
CA THR A 171 12.73 9.55 21.76
C THR A 171 11.87 8.94 22.87
N GLY A 172 11.02 7.97 22.53
CA GLY A 172 10.01 7.41 23.44
C GLY A 172 8.78 8.30 23.63
N LYS A 173 8.70 9.41 22.88
CA LYS A 173 7.55 10.31 22.88
C LYS A 173 6.95 10.43 21.48
N PHE A 174 5.63 10.28 21.42
CA PHE A 174 4.83 10.42 20.20
C PHE A 174 3.77 11.49 20.46
N TYR A 175 3.69 12.50 19.62
CA TYR A 175 2.85 13.68 19.86
C TYR A 175 3.13 14.32 21.23
N GLY A 176 4.39 14.30 21.67
CA GLY A 176 4.84 14.86 22.95
C GLY A 176 4.54 14.02 24.20
N LYS A 177 3.92 12.84 24.07
CA LYS A 177 3.55 11.93 25.17
C LYS A 177 4.31 10.62 25.08
N THR A 178 4.67 10.04 26.22
CA THR A 178 5.11 8.64 26.29
C THR A 178 3.93 7.69 26.03
N TRP A 179 4.21 6.42 25.71
CA TRP A 179 3.17 5.42 25.47
C TRP A 179 2.21 5.25 26.66
N ALA A 180 2.75 5.29 27.88
CA ALA A 180 1.97 5.18 29.12
C ALA A 180 1.09 6.40 29.37
N GLU A 181 1.59 7.62 29.15
CA GLU A 181 0.82 8.86 29.29
C GLU A 181 -0.32 8.92 28.25
N GLY A 182 -0.10 8.40 27.05
CA GLY A 182 -1.11 8.30 26.00
C GLY A 182 -2.16 7.22 26.26
N LYS A 183 -1.91 6.27 27.16
CA LYS A 183 -2.76 5.12 27.47
C LYS A 183 -3.13 4.28 26.24
N TRP A 184 -2.17 4.12 25.32
CA TRP A 184 -2.41 3.47 24.02
C TRP A 184 -2.43 1.94 24.06
N GLY A 185 -2.15 1.34 25.23
CA GLY A 185 -2.31 -0.10 25.47
C GLY A 185 -1.45 -0.98 24.56
N ASN A 186 -2.06 -2.00 23.98
CA ASN A 186 -1.41 -2.93 23.06
C ASN A 186 -1.83 -2.68 21.59
N ASP A 187 -2.45 -1.56 21.30
CA ASP A 187 -2.83 -1.19 19.95
C ASP A 187 -1.60 -1.00 19.06
N VAL A 188 -1.76 -1.30 17.78
CA VAL A 188 -0.75 -1.03 16.74
C VAL A 188 -1.35 -0.04 15.74
N TYR A 189 -0.69 1.08 15.58
CA TYR A 189 -1.17 2.19 14.74
C TYR A 189 -0.29 2.33 13.49
N TYR A 190 -0.89 2.77 12.37
CA TYR A 190 -0.12 3.16 11.19
C TYR A 190 0.58 4.50 11.43
N ARG A 191 1.90 4.55 11.11
CA ARG A 191 2.73 5.74 11.30
C ARG A 191 3.02 6.48 9.99
N LYS A 192 2.98 5.83 8.84
CA LYS A 192 3.40 6.37 7.53
C LYS A 192 2.84 7.76 7.21
N TYR A 193 1.61 8.03 7.62
CA TYR A 193 0.94 9.31 7.38
C TYR A 193 0.66 10.07 8.67
N SER A 194 1.30 9.71 9.78
CA SER A 194 1.24 10.47 11.03
C SER A 194 2.18 11.68 10.96
N ARG A 195 1.93 12.65 11.82
CA ARG A 195 2.75 13.86 11.95
C ARG A 195 3.40 13.93 13.34
N ASP A 196 3.63 12.78 13.98
CA ASP A 196 4.11 12.63 15.36
C ASP A 196 5.51 13.17 15.58
N ASP A 197 6.30 13.37 14.55
CA ASP A 197 7.65 13.91 14.60
C ASP A 197 7.71 15.45 14.58
N PHE A 198 6.61 16.15 14.21
CA PHE A 198 6.58 17.60 14.17
C PHE A 198 5.29 18.24 14.71
N ARG A 199 4.31 17.44 15.17
CA ARG A 199 3.07 17.93 15.78
C ARG A 199 2.80 17.23 17.11
N THR A 200 2.01 17.88 17.96
CA THR A 200 1.54 17.33 19.25
C THR A 200 0.07 16.91 19.22
N THR A 201 -0.64 17.22 18.15
CA THR A 201 -2.05 16.88 17.91
C THR A 201 -2.27 16.62 16.42
N GLU A 202 -3.31 15.90 16.09
CA GLU A 202 -3.79 15.77 14.73
C GLU A 202 -5.01 16.62 14.47
N ASP A 203 -5.18 17.02 13.22
CA ASP A 203 -6.36 17.71 12.70
C ASP A 203 -6.73 17.11 11.32
N ARG A 204 -7.79 17.65 10.73
CA ARG A 204 -8.31 17.16 9.44
C ARG A 204 -7.60 17.76 8.22
N HIS A 205 -6.46 18.42 8.42
CA HIS A 205 -5.75 19.20 7.40
C HIS A 205 -4.29 18.76 7.28
N SER A 206 -4.05 17.49 6.98
CA SER A 206 -2.69 17.00 6.76
C SER A 206 -2.22 17.40 5.36
N GLN A 207 -1.07 18.06 5.29
CA GLN A 207 -0.40 18.43 4.05
C GLN A 207 0.36 17.28 3.40
N LEU A 208 0.51 16.14 4.06
CA LEU A 208 1.27 15.01 3.53
C LEU A 208 0.66 14.47 2.24
N ASN A 209 1.42 14.43 1.16
CA ASN A 209 0.97 13.82 -0.09
C ASN A 209 0.66 12.35 0.08
N PHE A 210 -0.37 11.86 -0.60
CA PHE A 210 -0.68 10.45 -0.64
C PHE A 210 -0.07 9.77 -1.87
N ARG A 211 0.89 8.86 -1.62
CA ARG A 211 1.53 8.07 -2.66
C ARG A 211 0.60 6.96 -3.11
N VAL A 212 0.05 7.12 -4.30
CA VAL A 212 -0.82 6.11 -4.93
C VAL A 212 -0.01 4.96 -5.48
N ILE A 213 1.15 5.28 -6.07
CA ILE A 213 2.08 4.30 -6.63
C ILE A 213 3.50 4.75 -6.30
N ARG A 214 4.28 3.88 -5.65
CA ARG A 214 5.72 4.05 -5.43
C ARG A 214 6.53 3.09 -6.29
N TYR A 215 7.77 3.44 -6.57
CA TYR A 215 8.65 2.60 -7.38
C TYR A 215 8.93 1.23 -6.73
N ALA A 216 8.95 1.15 -5.39
CA ALA A 216 9.02 -0.14 -4.70
C ALA A 216 7.84 -1.07 -5.06
N ASP A 217 6.61 -0.54 -5.18
CA ASP A 217 5.47 -1.32 -5.64
C ASP A 217 5.63 -1.76 -7.10
N VAL A 218 6.17 -0.88 -7.96
CA VAL A 218 6.48 -1.23 -9.36
C VAL A 218 7.47 -2.39 -9.44
N LEU A 219 8.55 -2.36 -8.64
CA LEU A 219 9.53 -3.45 -8.57
C LEU A 219 8.91 -4.77 -8.11
N LEU A 220 8.08 -4.73 -7.06
CA LEU A 220 7.41 -5.92 -6.53
C LEU A 220 6.34 -6.46 -7.49
N MET A 221 5.63 -5.59 -8.21
CA MET A 221 4.70 -6.00 -9.28
C MET A 221 5.46 -6.64 -10.45
N TYR A 222 6.60 -6.10 -10.83
CA TYR A 222 7.42 -6.65 -11.90
C TYR A 222 7.98 -8.02 -11.54
N ALA A 223 8.48 -8.18 -10.30
CA ALA A 223 8.91 -9.47 -9.76
C ALA A 223 7.78 -10.51 -9.78
N GLU A 224 6.56 -10.10 -9.44
CA GLU A 224 5.39 -10.98 -9.49
C GLU A 224 5.09 -11.42 -10.93
N CYS A 225 5.09 -10.49 -11.89
CA CYS A 225 4.87 -10.83 -13.30
C CYS A 225 5.93 -11.82 -13.81
N LEU A 226 7.21 -11.62 -13.49
CA LEU A 226 8.28 -12.53 -13.85
C LEU A 226 8.04 -13.94 -13.27
N ASN A 227 7.73 -14.01 -11.97
CA ASN A 227 7.44 -15.28 -11.32
C ASN A 227 6.22 -15.99 -11.93
N GLU A 228 5.14 -15.24 -12.20
CA GLU A 228 3.94 -15.82 -12.82
C GLU A 228 4.21 -16.38 -14.23
N LEU A 229 5.15 -15.78 -14.94
CA LEU A 229 5.59 -16.22 -16.27
C LEU A 229 6.67 -17.29 -16.25
N GLY A 230 7.04 -17.82 -15.05
CA GLY A 230 8.03 -18.89 -14.90
C GLY A 230 9.48 -18.43 -14.82
N ASN A 231 9.74 -17.13 -14.72
CA ASN A 231 11.07 -16.55 -14.58
C ASN A 231 11.37 -16.19 -13.12
N THR A 232 11.19 -17.15 -12.21
CA THR A 232 11.36 -16.94 -10.76
C THR A 232 12.77 -16.49 -10.39
N GLU A 233 13.80 -16.98 -11.09
CA GLU A 233 15.19 -16.58 -10.86
C GLU A 233 15.41 -15.08 -11.10
N ASP A 234 14.88 -14.55 -12.20
CA ASP A 234 14.99 -13.13 -12.51
C ASP A 234 14.19 -12.25 -11.53
N ALA A 235 13.08 -12.77 -11.01
CA ALA A 235 12.22 -12.08 -10.07
C ALA A 235 12.92 -11.70 -8.76
N TYR A 236 13.89 -12.49 -8.32
CA TYR A 236 14.68 -12.19 -7.11
C TYR A 236 15.38 -10.83 -7.19
N THR A 237 15.87 -10.44 -8.37
CA THR A 237 16.57 -9.17 -8.56
C THR A 237 15.76 -8.00 -8.03
N TYR A 238 14.49 -7.93 -8.38
CA TYR A 238 13.62 -6.79 -8.06
C TYR A 238 13.12 -6.79 -6.61
N VAL A 239 12.86 -7.96 -6.06
CA VAL A 239 12.57 -8.09 -4.62
C VAL A 239 13.80 -7.69 -3.80
N ASN A 240 14.99 -8.11 -4.23
CA ASN A 240 16.24 -7.79 -3.53
C ASN A 240 16.62 -6.31 -3.58
N MET A 241 16.23 -5.57 -4.61
CA MET A 241 16.38 -4.10 -4.62
C MET A 241 15.62 -3.46 -3.44
N VAL A 242 14.38 -3.87 -3.21
CA VAL A 242 13.56 -3.37 -2.09
C VAL A 242 14.16 -3.80 -0.75
N ARG A 243 14.58 -5.06 -0.64
CA ARG A 243 15.21 -5.61 0.57
C ARG A 243 16.54 -4.94 0.90
N ALA A 244 17.39 -4.72 -0.11
CA ALA A 244 18.68 -4.05 0.06
C ALA A 244 18.53 -2.61 0.59
N ARG A 245 17.53 -1.84 0.10
CA ARG A 245 17.21 -0.52 0.64
C ARG A 245 16.86 -0.58 2.14
N ALA A 246 16.20 -1.65 2.58
CA ALA A 246 15.89 -1.91 3.98
C ALA A 246 17.04 -2.61 4.74
N GLN A 247 18.21 -2.75 4.14
CA GLN A 247 19.39 -3.43 4.70
C GLN A 247 19.14 -4.93 5.03
N MET A 248 18.14 -5.53 4.42
CA MET A 248 17.82 -6.94 4.59
C MET A 248 18.69 -7.81 3.65
N ARG A 249 19.00 -9.04 4.07
CA ARG A 249 19.71 -9.99 3.23
C ARG A 249 18.93 -10.29 1.95
N PRO A 250 19.61 -10.66 0.83
CA PRO A 250 18.96 -11.17 -0.35
C PRO A 250 17.98 -12.29 -0.01
N LEU A 251 16.84 -12.34 -0.69
CA LEU A 251 15.72 -13.23 -0.35
C LEU A 251 16.14 -14.72 -0.41
N GLN A 252 16.92 -15.12 -1.42
CA GLN A 252 17.42 -16.47 -1.59
C GLN A 252 18.46 -16.89 -0.52
N GLU A 253 19.11 -15.92 0.12
CA GLU A 253 20.02 -16.20 1.25
C GLU A 253 19.26 -16.31 2.56
N ALA A 254 18.23 -15.49 2.74
CA ALA A 254 17.39 -15.49 3.93
C ALA A 254 16.45 -16.72 3.97
N TYR A 255 16.02 -17.21 2.80
CA TYR A 255 15.05 -18.30 2.63
C TYR A 255 15.49 -19.26 1.52
N PRO A 256 16.60 -20.00 1.70
CA PRO A 256 17.15 -20.88 0.66
C PRO A 256 16.22 -22.03 0.24
N GLU A 257 15.24 -22.37 1.09
CA GLU A 257 14.23 -23.39 0.81
C GLU A 257 13.21 -22.97 -0.28
N ILE A 258 13.19 -21.72 -0.68
CA ILE A 258 12.35 -21.23 -1.78
C ILE A 258 12.91 -21.77 -3.11
N GLY A 259 14.22 -21.64 -3.34
CA GLY A 259 14.84 -21.99 -4.62
C GLY A 259 14.11 -21.34 -5.80
N ASN A 260 13.82 -22.11 -6.82
CA ASN A 260 13.03 -21.68 -8.00
C ASN A 260 11.56 -22.15 -7.93
N ASP A 261 11.05 -22.47 -6.74
CA ASP A 261 9.66 -22.84 -6.54
C ASP A 261 8.77 -21.59 -6.64
N LYS A 262 7.99 -21.52 -7.71
CA LYS A 262 7.09 -20.41 -8.03
C LYS A 262 6.12 -20.09 -6.89
N GLN A 263 5.55 -21.09 -6.23
CA GLN A 263 4.53 -20.90 -5.19
C GLN A 263 5.15 -20.43 -3.88
N LYS A 264 6.29 -20.98 -3.50
CA LYS A 264 7.04 -20.52 -2.32
C LYS A 264 7.51 -19.10 -2.51
N PHE A 265 8.04 -18.76 -3.70
CA PHE A 265 8.43 -17.40 -4.03
C PHE A 265 7.24 -16.42 -3.93
N LEU A 266 6.10 -16.77 -4.55
CA LEU A 266 4.89 -15.95 -4.48
C LEU A 266 4.43 -15.72 -3.03
N SER A 267 4.41 -16.78 -2.21
CA SER A 267 4.03 -16.67 -0.79
C SER A 267 4.95 -15.71 -0.02
N ARG A 268 6.25 -15.75 -0.28
CA ARG A 268 7.19 -14.82 0.35
C ARG A 268 7.05 -13.39 -0.21
N LEU A 269 6.88 -13.24 -1.53
CA LEU A 269 6.59 -11.95 -2.16
C LEU A 269 5.33 -11.29 -1.59
N GLN A 270 4.27 -12.06 -1.34
CA GLN A 270 3.05 -11.58 -0.67
C GLN A 270 3.33 -11.01 0.72
N THR A 271 4.26 -11.61 1.43
CA THR A 271 4.71 -11.12 2.74
C THR A 271 5.58 -9.87 2.59
N GLU A 272 6.53 -9.85 1.66
CA GLU A 272 7.37 -8.68 1.40
C GLU A 272 6.53 -7.46 0.97
N ARG A 273 5.52 -7.67 0.13
CA ARG A 273 4.55 -6.61 -0.23
C ARG A 273 3.77 -6.10 0.99
N ALA A 274 3.40 -6.99 1.91
CA ALA A 274 2.71 -6.59 3.14
C ALA A 274 3.61 -5.76 4.06
N LEU A 275 4.89 -6.10 4.18
CA LEU A 275 5.87 -5.33 4.95
C LEU A 275 6.19 -3.98 4.29
N GLU A 276 6.40 -3.96 2.99
CA GLU A 276 6.76 -2.74 2.27
C GLU A 276 5.60 -1.74 2.14
N LEU A 277 4.39 -2.23 1.86
CA LEU A 277 3.26 -1.42 1.42
C LEU A 277 2.10 -1.32 2.43
N ASN A 278 2.30 -1.77 3.70
CA ASN A 278 1.25 -1.62 4.71
C ASN A 278 0.84 -0.14 4.88
N GLY A 279 -0.42 0.10 5.17
CA GLY A 279 -0.97 1.46 5.33
C GLY A 279 -1.15 2.25 4.03
N GLU A 280 -0.81 1.70 2.85
CA GLU A 280 -0.89 2.36 1.55
C GLU A 280 -2.09 1.93 0.69
N CYS A 281 -3.07 1.27 1.31
CA CYS A 281 -4.34 0.87 0.70
C CYS A 281 -4.26 -0.12 -0.47
N VAL A 282 -3.15 -0.87 -0.63
CA VAL A 282 -2.97 -1.86 -1.71
C VAL A 282 -3.39 -3.27 -1.31
N ARG A 283 -3.33 -3.62 -0.01
CA ARG A 283 -3.45 -4.99 0.50
C ARG A 283 -4.74 -5.70 0.10
N TRP A 284 -5.88 -5.00 0.13
CA TRP A 284 -7.16 -5.60 -0.26
C TRP A 284 -7.20 -6.02 -1.72
N PHE A 285 -6.65 -5.18 -2.60
CA PHE A 285 -6.55 -5.49 -4.03
C PHE A 285 -5.60 -6.66 -4.30
N ASP A 286 -4.51 -6.76 -3.55
CA ASP A 286 -3.58 -7.88 -3.59
C ASP A 286 -4.27 -9.19 -3.16
N ILE A 287 -4.96 -9.20 -2.02
CA ILE A 287 -5.71 -10.37 -1.52
C ILE A 287 -6.74 -10.82 -2.55
N LYS A 288 -7.44 -9.88 -3.19
CA LYS A 288 -8.45 -10.19 -4.21
C LYS A 288 -7.86 -10.83 -5.45
N ARG A 289 -6.79 -10.27 -6.01
CA ARG A 289 -6.18 -10.82 -7.24
C ARG A 289 -5.43 -12.13 -7.01
N TRP A 290 -4.90 -12.35 -5.80
CA TRP A 290 -4.34 -13.65 -5.42
C TRP A 290 -5.39 -14.68 -4.99
N GLU A 291 -6.64 -14.25 -4.91
CA GLU A 291 -7.78 -15.09 -4.52
C GLU A 291 -7.54 -15.89 -3.22
N LEU A 292 -6.81 -15.30 -2.27
CA LEU A 292 -6.39 -16.00 -1.05
C LEU A 292 -7.55 -16.56 -0.23
N TYR A 293 -8.73 -15.98 -0.35
CA TYR A 293 -9.94 -16.45 0.32
C TYR A 293 -10.63 -17.62 -0.39
N ASN A 294 -10.23 -17.98 -1.61
CA ASN A 294 -10.87 -19.04 -2.40
C ASN A 294 -10.38 -20.46 -2.03
N THR A 295 -9.28 -20.56 -1.27
CA THR A 295 -8.77 -21.83 -0.78
C THR A 295 -8.86 -21.94 0.74
N PRO A 296 -9.10 -23.13 1.32
CA PRO A 296 -9.11 -23.32 2.77
C PRO A 296 -7.82 -22.85 3.44
N GLU A 297 -6.66 -23.17 2.83
CA GLU A 297 -5.33 -22.80 3.33
C GLU A 297 -5.12 -21.28 3.30
N GLY A 298 -5.50 -20.64 2.20
CA GLY A 298 -5.40 -19.18 2.05
C GLY A 298 -6.31 -18.44 3.03
N LEU A 299 -7.56 -18.89 3.19
CA LEU A 299 -8.49 -18.32 4.16
C LEU A 299 -8.00 -18.54 5.60
N ALA A 300 -7.48 -19.71 5.92
CA ALA A 300 -6.88 -19.97 7.24
C ALA A 300 -5.68 -19.06 7.52
N ALA A 301 -4.83 -18.81 6.53
CA ALA A 301 -3.72 -17.86 6.64
C ALA A 301 -4.20 -16.41 6.84
N LEU A 302 -5.30 -16.00 6.20
CA LEU A 302 -5.92 -14.69 6.42
C LEU A 302 -6.49 -14.60 7.85
N ILE A 303 -7.21 -15.62 8.33
CA ILE A 303 -7.76 -15.67 9.69
C ILE A 303 -6.66 -15.61 10.74
N ALA A 304 -5.55 -16.30 10.53
CA ALA A 304 -4.40 -16.26 11.45
C ALA A 304 -3.78 -14.86 11.58
N ARG A 305 -3.82 -14.06 10.51
CA ARG A 305 -3.30 -12.68 10.46
C ARG A 305 -4.32 -11.65 10.94
N ASP A 306 -5.58 -11.89 10.66
CA ASP A 306 -6.71 -11.04 11.00
C ASP A 306 -7.94 -11.88 11.34
N PRO A 307 -8.26 -12.05 12.66
CA PRO A 307 -9.36 -12.88 13.11
C PRO A 307 -10.75 -12.49 12.55
N ASP A 308 -10.90 -11.26 12.03
CA ASP A 308 -12.19 -10.83 11.46
C ASP A 308 -12.53 -11.57 10.17
N TYR A 309 -11.51 -12.15 9.49
CA TYR A 309 -11.73 -13.02 8.32
C TYR A 309 -12.50 -14.31 8.63
N LYS A 310 -12.67 -14.70 9.91
CA LYS A 310 -13.57 -15.81 10.27
C LYS A 310 -15.04 -15.57 9.87
N ASN A 311 -15.41 -14.30 9.70
CA ASN A 311 -16.74 -13.89 9.26
C ASN A 311 -16.82 -13.71 7.73
N PHE A 312 -15.75 -13.98 7.01
CA PHE A 312 -15.70 -13.84 5.56
C PHE A 312 -16.45 -15.00 4.90
N VAL A 313 -17.46 -14.66 4.11
CA VAL A 313 -18.25 -15.62 3.33
C VAL A 313 -17.70 -15.63 1.91
N VAL A 314 -17.12 -16.77 1.51
CA VAL A 314 -16.58 -16.96 0.16
C VAL A 314 -17.71 -16.82 -0.87
N GLY A 315 -17.44 -16.15 -1.98
CA GLY A 315 -18.47 -15.85 -2.99
C GLY A 315 -19.25 -14.56 -2.73
N VAL A 316 -19.35 -14.11 -1.47
CA VAL A 316 -20.13 -12.93 -1.06
C VAL A 316 -19.24 -11.76 -0.61
N SER A 317 -18.42 -11.97 0.42
CA SER A 317 -17.72 -10.89 1.13
C SER A 317 -16.64 -10.18 0.31
N HIS A 318 -16.21 -10.74 -0.82
CA HIS A 318 -15.29 -10.08 -1.75
C HIS A 318 -15.97 -9.00 -2.60
N ARG A 319 -17.28 -8.94 -2.60
CA ARG A 319 -18.10 -7.91 -3.27
C ARG A 319 -18.64 -6.96 -2.22
N GLN A 320 -18.57 -5.68 -2.49
CA GLN A 320 -19.23 -4.70 -1.65
C GLN A 320 -20.68 -4.57 -2.12
N PRO A 321 -21.67 -4.63 -1.19
CA PRO A 321 -23.07 -4.43 -1.55
C PRO A 321 -23.27 -3.00 -2.06
N LEU A 322 -24.21 -2.83 -2.97
CA LEU A 322 -24.63 -1.48 -3.36
C LEU A 322 -25.28 -0.80 -2.15
N PRO A 323 -24.97 0.48 -1.90
CA PRO A 323 -25.61 1.22 -0.81
C PRO A 323 -27.14 1.21 -0.97
N SER A 324 -27.86 0.92 0.11
CA SER A 324 -29.32 0.82 0.09
C SER A 324 -30.01 2.09 -0.43
N ASN A 325 -29.44 3.26 -0.13
CA ASN A 325 -29.93 4.54 -0.63
C ASN A 325 -29.81 4.67 -2.15
N GLU A 326 -28.71 4.17 -2.74
CA GLU A 326 -28.55 4.17 -4.20
C GLU A 326 -29.57 3.25 -4.88
N VAL A 327 -29.78 2.07 -4.29
CA VAL A 327 -30.80 1.13 -4.78
C VAL A 327 -32.21 1.73 -4.69
N ALA A 328 -32.50 2.44 -3.58
CA ALA A 328 -33.82 3.06 -3.39
C ALA A 328 -34.09 4.24 -4.34
N ASN A 329 -33.03 4.99 -4.67
CA ASN A 329 -33.15 6.22 -5.48
C ASN A 329 -32.98 6.02 -6.99
N ASN A 330 -32.46 4.86 -7.43
CA ASN A 330 -32.21 4.59 -8.84
C ASN A 330 -32.92 3.32 -9.31
N PRO A 331 -34.07 3.44 -9.96
CA PRO A 331 -34.86 2.27 -10.42
C PRO A 331 -34.14 1.44 -11.50
N ASN A 332 -33.05 1.96 -12.08
CA ASN A 332 -32.25 1.22 -13.06
C ASN A 332 -31.14 0.37 -12.40
N ILE A 333 -30.93 0.48 -11.09
CA ILE A 333 -30.04 -0.41 -10.37
C ILE A 333 -30.79 -1.72 -10.10
N CYS A 334 -30.38 -2.78 -10.79
CA CYS A 334 -30.97 -4.10 -10.62
C CYS A 334 -30.54 -4.73 -9.29
N LEU A 335 -31.52 -5.16 -8.50
CA LEU A 335 -31.35 -5.88 -7.23
C LEU A 335 -30.81 -7.31 -7.39
N LEU A 336 -30.53 -7.78 -8.61
CA LEU A 336 -30.05 -9.15 -8.90
C LEU A 336 -28.81 -9.57 -8.05
N TYR A 337 -28.04 -8.60 -7.54
CA TYR A 337 -26.88 -8.90 -6.68
C TYR A 337 -27.20 -8.93 -5.17
N THR A 338 -28.38 -8.47 -4.76
CA THR A 338 -28.77 -8.47 -3.35
C THR A 338 -29.70 -9.64 -3.02
N SER A 339 -30.49 -10.15 -3.97
CA SER A 339 -31.37 -11.30 -3.77
C SER A 339 -30.61 -12.63 -3.81
N ASP A 340 -29.67 -12.81 -4.75
CA ASP A 340 -28.91 -14.06 -4.85
C ASP A 340 -27.98 -14.28 -3.65
N ALA A 341 -27.41 -13.20 -3.08
CA ALA A 341 -26.58 -13.29 -1.88
C ALA A 341 -27.39 -13.56 -0.60
N ALA A 342 -28.67 -13.23 -0.57
CA ALA A 342 -29.56 -13.47 0.58
C ALA A 342 -30.21 -14.87 0.52
N ASP A 343 -30.42 -15.43 -0.67
CA ASP A 343 -31.02 -16.75 -0.85
C ASP A 343 -29.99 -17.88 -0.78
N GLU A 344 -28.72 -17.65 -1.14
CA GLU A 344 -27.64 -18.62 -0.95
C GLU A 344 -27.12 -18.69 0.52
N ALA A 345 -27.50 -17.74 1.37
CA ALA A 345 -27.15 -17.70 2.81
C ALA A 345 -28.27 -18.29 3.71
N ARG A 346 -29.32 -18.86 3.15
CA ARG A 346 -30.33 -19.67 3.83
C ARG A 346 -30.16 -21.15 3.47
#